data_b08ecf2edc20dd80d596ef41f270a629
#
_entry.id   b08ecf2edc20dd80d596ef41f270a629
#
_cell.length_a   1.000
_cell.length_b   1.000
_cell.length_c   1.000
_cell.angle_alpha   90.00
_cell.angle_beta   90.00
_cell.angle_gamma   90.00
#
_symmetry.space_group_name_H-M   'P 1'
#
loop_
_entity.id
_entity.type
_entity.pdbx_description
1 polymer ?
#
loop_
_entity_poly.entity_id
_entity_poly.type
_entity_poly.pdbx_seq_one_letter_code
_entity_poly.pdbx_strand_id
1 'polypeptide(L)'
;MKYIYDDLVDKNILITGGAGFIGSNLALYFQKHHPGANVCVFDKFRDDTYFPSGNPTSLGHFKNLLDFRGEVIVGDLTKDLNKLKGRDFDYIFHQAAISDTTAMDQKLMLETNLEAFVKLYEIAKQSGAMLIYASSAGTYGNSPAPNIVGVGEVPENIYGYSKLQMDIFTRQVLAQDSEIPLIGLRYFNVYGEREFYKGKTASMILQLGLQALEHKKVRLFKYGEQLRDFVYIKDVIQANVKAIEASASGVYNVGSGKARSFNDIINELKRHLGDFEVEYIDNPYTFYQNHTQADIALSQEFLSYTPRFSLEQGIESYIPEILNIFNAQMHKKA
;
A
#
# COMPACT_ATOMS: atom_id res chain seq x y z
N MET A 1 -14.84 -2.28 -11.16
CA MET A 1 -14.55 -1.55 -12.42
C MET A 1 -13.33 -2.19 -13.05
N LYS A 2 -13.35 -2.53 -14.32
CA LYS A 2 -12.21 -3.09 -15.06
C LYS A 2 -11.30 -1.94 -15.49
N TYR A 3 -9.98 -2.05 -15.29
CA TYR A 3 -9.02 -0.96 -15.56
C TYR A 3 -8.21 -1.16 -16.84
N ILE A 4 -8.04 -2.41 -17.27
CA ILE A 4 -7.46 -2.80 -18.56
C ILE A 4 -8.46 -3.66 -19.33
N TYR A 5 -8.38 -3.65 -20.66
CA TYR A 5 -9.34 -4.36 -21.50
C TYR A 5 -8.93 -5.80 -21.77
N ASP A 6 -7.65 -6.10 -21.75
CA ASP A 6 -7.12 -7.44 -21.95
C ASP A 6 -7.64 -8.41 -20.88
N ASP A 7 -8.06 -9.60 -21.29
CA ASP A 7 -8.69 -10.55 -20.37
C ASP A 7 -7.69 -11.35 -19.52
N LEU A 8 -6.39 -11.24 -19.75
CA LEU A 8 -5.32 -11.93 -19.04
C LEU A 8 -5.56 -13.47 -18.94
N VAL A 9 -6.22 -14.05 -19.93
CA VAL A 9 -6.50 -15.50 -19.96
C VAL A 9 -5.17 -16.26 -19.97
N ASP A 10 -5.08 -17.30 -19.14
CA ASP A 10 -3.91 -18.16 -18.94
C ASP A 10 -2.65 -17.42 -18.42
N LYS A 11 -2.78 -16.13 -18.03
CA LYS A 11 -1.67 -15.39 -17.41
C LYS A 11 -1.47 -15.80 -15.96
N ASN A 12 -0.22 -16.07 -15.61
CA ASN A 12 0.20 -16.41 -14.25
C ASN A 12 0.59 -15.16 -13.47
N ILE A 13 -0.17 -14.82 -12.45
CA ILE A 13 -0.01 -13.61 -11.64
C ILE A 13 0.39 -13.99 -10.23
N LEU A 14 1.58 -13.55 -9.80
CA LEU A 14 2.01 -13.67 -8.41
C LEU A 14 1.76 -12.35 -7.66
N ILE A 15 1.18 -12.43 -6.47
CA ILE A 15 1.02 -11.31 -5.56
C ILE A 15 1.68 -11.64 -4.23
N THR A 16 2.85 -11.06 -3.97
CA THR A 16 3.49 -11.20 -2.65
C THR A 16 2.87 -10.19 -1.68
N GLY A 17 2.74 -10.58 -0.40
CA GLY A 17 1.97 -9.79 0.56
C GLY A 17 0.47 -9.80 0.29
N GLY A 18 -0.01 -10.86 -0.37
CA GLY A 18 -1.38 -10.96 -0.84
C GLY A 18 -2.43 -11.11 0.26
N ALA A 19 -2.06 -11.46 1.49
CA ALA A 19 -2.96 -11.45 2.64
C ALA A 19 -2.98 -10.08 3.36
N GLY A 20 -2.14 -9.13 2.94
CA GLY A 20 -2.12 -7.76 3.43
C GLY A 20 -3.23 -6.89 2.82
N PHE A 21 -3.20 -5.60 3.15
CA PHE A 21 -4.19 -4.61 2.71
C PHE A 21 -4.26 -4.48 1.17
N ILE A 22 -3.17 -4.03 0.54
CA ILE A 22 -3.17 -3.76 -0.91
C ILE A 22 -3.19 -5.06 -1.68
N GLY A 23 -2.37 -6.06 -1.27
CA GLY A 23 -2.27 -7.33 -1.98
C GLY A 23 -3.58 -8.11 -2.06
N SER A 24 -4.38 -8.12 -0.99
CA SER A 24 -5.69 -8.80 -0.99
C SER A 24 -6.71 -8.10 -1.90
N ASN A 25 -6.68 -6.77 -1.97
CA ASN A 25 -7.51 -6.01 -2.90
C ASN A 25 -7.11 -6.32 -4.36
N LEU A 26 -5.81 -6.46 -4.66
CA LEU A 26 -5.33 -6.87 -5.98
C LEU A 26 -5.77 -8.30 -6.32
N ALA A 27 -5.59 -9.25 -5.40
CA ALA A 27 -5.96 -10.65 -5.62
C ALA A 27 -7.45 -10.79 -5.98
N LEU A 28 -8.30 -10.11 -5.22
CA LEU A 28 -9.74 -10.12 -5.46
C LEU A 28 -10.16 -9.33 -6.69
N TYR A 29 -9.41 -8.27 -7.04
CA TYR A 29 -9.63 -7.55 -8.29
C TYR A 29 -9.40 -8.47 -9.49
N PHE A 30 -8.25 -9.16 -9.56
CA PHE A 30 -7.95 -10.07 -10.67
C PHE A 30 -8.95 -11.21 -10.72
N GLN A 31 -9.25 -11.87 -9.60
CA GLN A 31 -10.26 -12.93 -9.55
C GLN A 31 -11.62 -12.48 -10.10
N LYS A 32 -12.03 -11.24 -9.78
CA LYS A 32 -13.33 -10.71 -10.20
C LYS A 32 -13.37 -10.25 -11.65
N HIS A 33 -12.32 -9.61 -12.12
CA HIS A 33 -12.32 -8.89 -13.39
C HIS A 33 -11.55 -9.60 -14.50
N HIS A 34 -10.68 -10.56 -14.13
CA HIS A 34 -9.90 -11.38 -15.04
C HIS A 34 -9.95 -12.87 -14.60
N PRO A 35 -11.16 -13.48 -14.62
CA PRO A 35 -11.36 -14.83 -14.06
C PRO A 35 -10.60 -15.94 -14.82
N GLY A 36 -10.08 -15.66 -16.02
CA GLY A 36 -9.21 -16.56 -16.78
C GLY A 36 -7.73 -16.49 -16.38
N ALA A 37 -7.33 -15.56 -15.50
CA ALA A 37 -5.97 -15.48 -14.99
C ALA A 37 -5.73 -16.46 -13.84
N ASN A 38 -4.52 -17.03 -13.78
CA ASN A 38 -4.07 -17.88 -12.68
C ASN A 38 -3.44 -16.99 -11.58
N VAL A 39 -4.21 -16.65 -10.56
CA VAL A 39 -3.74 -15.77 -9.48
C VAL A 39 -3.21 -16.58 -8.31
N CYS A 40 -1.95 -16.33 -7.95
CA CYS A 40 -1.27 -16.92 -6.80
C CYS A 40 -0.89 -15.85 -5.78
N VAL A 41 -1.19 -16.10 -4.52
CA VAL A 41 -0.79 -15.26 -3.39
C VAL A 41 0.37 -15.92 -2.64
N PHE A 42 1.43 -15.14 -2.39
CA PHE A 42 2.53 -15.54 -1.50
C PHE A 42 2.56 -14.60 -0.29
N ASP A 43 2.39 -15.13 0.91
CA ASP A 43 2.36 -14.32 2.13
C ASP A 43 2.93 -15.09 3.33
N LYS A 44 3.61 -14.37 4.22
CA LYS A 44 4.09 -14.92 5.49
C LYS A 44 2.95 -15.20 6.46
N PHE A 45 1.85 -14.47 6.35
CA PHE A 45 0.77 -14.37 7.31
C PHE A 45 1.23 -13.85 8.69
N ARG A 46 0.27 -13.47 9.51
CA ARG A 46 0.51 -13.05 10.88
C ARG A 46 0.81 -14.27 11.75
N ASP A 47 1.81 -14.11 12.57
CA ASP A 47 2.13 -15.00 13.68
C ASP A 47 2.08 -14.20 15.01
N ASP A 48 2.56 -14.81 16.10
CA ASP A 48 2.59 -14.19 17.43
C ASP A 48 3.84 -13.32 17.66
N THR A 49 4.54 -12.91 16.59
CA THR A 49 5.73 -12.06 16.70
C THR A 49 5.39 -10.57 16.52
N TYR A 50 5.99 -9.74 17.37
CA TYR A 50 5.74 -8.31 17.42
C TYR A 50 7.05 -7.54 17.44
N PHE A 51 7.05 -6.35 16.82
CA PHE A 51 8.11 -5.37 17.01
C PHE A 51 8.09 -4.81 18.43
N PRO A 52 9.19 -4.21 18.93
CA PRO A 52 9.19 -3.50 20.22
C PRO A 52 8.15 -2.38 20.29
N SER A 53 7.69 -1.83 19.16
CA SER A 53 6.57 -0.88 19.06
C SER A 53 5.21 -1.49 19.45
N GLY A 54 5.14 -2.82 19.58
CA GLY A 54 3.89 -3.58 19.78
C GLY A 54 3.08 -3.80 18.51
N ASN A 55 3.62 -3.46 17.34
CA ASN A 55 3.00 -3.78 16.05
C ASN A 55 3.42 -5.20 15.62
N PRO A 56 2.54 -5.98 14.96
CA PRO A 56 2.90 -7.30 14.46
C PRO A 56 3.96 -7.21 13.36
N THR A 57 4.87 -8.18 13.31
CA THR A 57 5.92 -8.24 12.29
C THR A 57 5.40 -8.57 10.90
N SER A 58 4.19 -9.14 10.80
CA SER A 58 3.47 -9.36 9.54
C SER A 58 2.04 -8.84 9.65
N LEU A 59 1.57 -8.17 8.60
CA LEU A 59 0.21 -7.63 8.51
C LEU A 59 -0.73 -8.54 7.72
N GLY A 60 -0.22 -9.65 7.14
CA GLY A 60 -1.04 -10.62 6.42
C GLY A 60 -2.07 -11.28 7.32
N HIS A 61 -3.34 -11.28 6.91
CA HIS A 61 -4.41 -11.85 7.70
C HIS A 61 -5.39 -12.64 6.82
N PHE A 62 -5.71 -13.89 7.23
CA PHE A 62 -6.55 -14.80 6.44
C PHE A 62 -7.94 -14.23 6.10
N LYS A 63 -8.49 -13.38 6.97
CA LYS A 63 -9.81 -12.75 6.73
C LYS A 63 -9.82 -11.81 5.53
N ASN A 64 -8.68 -11.27 5.13
CA ASN A 64 -8.57 -10.50 3.90
C ASN A 64 -8.72 -11.37 2.64
N LEU A 65 -8.55 -12.69 2.77
CA LEU A 65 -8.62 -13.66 1.67
C LEU A 65 -9.82 -14.61 1.73
N LEU A 66 -10.83 -14.37 2.61
CA LEU A 66 -11.97 -15.29 2.76
C LEU A 66 -12.69 -15.56 1.43
N ASP A 67 -12.79 -14.56 0.56
CA ASP A 67 -13.46 -14.66 -0.74
C ASP A 67 -12.50 -15.03 -1.89
N PHE A 68 -11.20 -15.16 -1.63
CA PHE A 68 -10.22 -15.54 -2.63
C PHE A 68 -10.27 -17.05 -2.89
N ARG A 69 -10.17 -17.45 -4.16
CA ARG A 69 -10.28 -18.86 -4.63
C ARG A 69 -9.07 -19.34 -5.41
N GLY A 70 -8.06 -18.44 -5.59
CA GLY A 70 -6.79 -18.81 -6.23
C GLY A 70 -5.85 -19.55 -5.28
N GLU A 71 -4.64 -19.82 -5.75
CA GLU A 71 -3.61 -20.49 -4.97
C GLU A 71 -3.05 -19.57 -3.85
N VAL A 72 -2.82 -20.14 -2.67
CA VAL A 72 -2.18 -19.45 -1.54
C VAL A 72 -0.94 -20.23 -1.10
N ILE A 73 0.22 -19.60 -1.25
CA ILE A 73 1.51 -20.14 -0.77
C ILE A 73 1.92 -19.40 0.50
N VAL A 74 2.06 -20.14 1.57
CA VAL A 74 2.59 -19.60 2.83
C VAL A 74 4.11 -19.57 2.76
N GLY A 75 4.72 -18.38 2.96
CA GLY A 75 6.16 -18.24 2.92
C GLY A 75 6.66 -16.85 3.30
N ASP A 76 7.85 -16.82 3.87
CA ASP A 76 8.62 -15.63 4.18
C ASP A 76 9.60 -15.33 3.03
N LEU A 77 9.55 -14.12 2.47
CA LEU A 77 10.43 -13.71 1.37
C LEU A 77 11.92 -13.85 1.67
N THR A 78 12.31 -13.74 2.94
CA THR A 78 13.71 -13.88 3.34
C THR A 78 14.20 -15.31 3.34
N LYS A 79 13.29 -16.31 3.41
CA LYS A 79 13.62 -17.73 3.63
C LYS A 79 13.06 -18.67 2.58
N ASP A 80 11.87 -18.37 2.05
CA ASP A 80 11.04 -19.32 1.31
C ASP A 80 10.89 -19.01 -0.18
N LEU A 81 11.72 -18.13 -0.75
CA LEU A 81 11.67 -17.81 -2.19
C LEU A 81 11.93 -19.03 -3.10
N ASN A 82 12.55 -20.08 -2.55
CA ASN A 82 12.71 -21.35 -3.28
C ASN A 82 11.37 -21.98 -3.67
N LYS A 83 10.26 -21.69 -2.97
CA LYS A 83 8.90 -22.14 -3.31
C LYS A 83 8.38 -21.52 -4.62
N LEU A 84 9.00 -20.43 -5.07
CA LEU A 84 8.65 -19.73 -6.30
C LEU A 84 9.56 -20.10 -7.49
N LYS A 85 10.69 -20.77 -7.25
CA LYS A 85 11.65 -21.15 -8.29
C LYS A 85 11.04 -22.19 -9.23
N GLY A 86 11.31 -22.02 -10.54
CA GLY A 86 10.82 -22.92 -11.59
C GLY A 86 9.32 -22.79 -11.89
N ARG A 87 8.67 -21.77 -11.33
CA ARG A 87 7.31 -21.38 -11.69
C ARG A 87 7.36 -20.28 -12.74
N ASP A 88 6.55 -20.38 -13.75
CA ASP A 88 6.45 -19.38 -14.81
C ASP A 88 5.43 -18.32 -14.40
N PHE A 89 5.86 -17.08 -14.29
CA PHE A 89 5.00 -15.92 -14.02
C PHE A 89 5.05 -14.98 -15.23
N ASP A 90 3.90 -14.38 -15.56
CA ASP A 90 3.82 -13.26 -16.51
C ASP A 90 3.93 -11.92 -15.76
N TYR A 91 3.32 -11.83 -14.57
CA TYR A 91 3.27 -10.63 -13.76
C TYR A 91 3.53 -10.93 -12.29
N ILE A 92 4.39 -10.15 -11.66
CA ILE A 92 4.66 -10.22 -10.22
C ILE A 92 4.33 -8.87 -9.60
N PHE A 93 3.32 -8.85 -8.72
CA PHE A 93 2.96 -7.70 -7.89
C PHE A 93 3.58 -7.87 -6.51
N HIS A 94 4.67 -7.14 -6.26
CA HIS A 94 5.39 -7.23 -5.00
C HIS A 94 4.86 -6.20 -3.99
N GLN A 95 3.92 -6.62 -3.15
CA GLN A 95 3.31 -5.80 -2.10
C GLN A 95 3.83 -6.14 -0.69
N ALA A 96 4.54 -7.26 -0.53
CA ALA A 96 5.10 -7.67 0.75
C ALA A 96 6.23 -6.73 1.19
N ALA A 97 6.12 -6.23 2.41
CA ALA A 97 7.15 -5.42 3.05
C ALA A 97 6.89 -5.29 4.55
N ILE A 98 7.92 -5.01 5.33
CA ILE A 98 7.75 -4.34 6.62
C ILE A 98 7.40 -2.89 6.32
N SER A 99 6.19 -2.46 6.69
CA SER A 99 5.68 -1.10 6.43
C SER A 99 5.53 -0.24 7.70
N ASP A 100 5.98 -0.76 8.84
CA ASP A 100 5.99 -0.02 10.10
C ASP A 100 7.13 1.01 10.10
N THR A 101 6.78 2.28 10.01
CA THR A 101 7.74 3.40 10.03
C THR A 101 8.40 3.61 11.39
N THR A 102 7.88 2.96 12.45
CA THR A 102 8.43 3.01 13.80
C THR A 102 9.32 1.82 14.13
N ALA A 103 9.45 0.84 13.22
CA ALA A 103 10.39 -0.27 13.38
C ALA A 103 11.84 0.22 13.29
N MET A 104 12.62 -0.08 14.33
CA MET A 104 14.00 0.43 14.48
C MET A 104 15.06 -0.59 14.05
N ASP A 105 14.70 -1.85 13.79
CA ASP A 105 15.63 -2.88 13.32
C ASP A 105 15.96 -2.66 11.84
N GLN A 106 17.07 -1.93 11.63
CA GLN A 106 17.52 -1.57 10.29
C GLN A 106 17.94 -2.78 9.47
N LYS A 107 18.60 -3.76 10.11
CA LYS A 107 19.04 -4.98 9.43
C LYS A 107 17.84 -5.77 8.92
N LEU A 108 16.89 -6.08 9.79
CA LEU A 108 15.68 -6.79 9.42
C LEU A 108 14.88 -6.06 8.32
N MET A 109 14.81 -4.72 8.41
CA MET A 109 14.13 -3.89 7.41
C MET A 109 14.78 -4.04 6.02
N LEU A 110 16.11 -3.97 5.95
CA LEU A 110 16.83 -4.08 4.68
C LEU A 110 16.83 -5.51 4.13
N GLU A 111 17.01 -6.52 4.98
CA GLU A 111 16.91 -7.93 4.57
C GLU A 111 15.52 -8.24 3.98
N THR A 112 14.44 -7.72 4.61
CA THR A 112 13.07 -8.01 4.19
C THR A 112 12.62 -7.17 2.99
N ASN A 113 12.90 -5.86 2.98
CA ASN A 113 12.37 -4.98 1.95
C ASN A 113 13.29 -4.90 0.73
N LEU A 114 14.62 -4.86 0.92
CA LEU A 114 15.56 -4.68 -0.19
C LEU A 114 16.15 -6.01 -0.69
N GLU A 115 16.80 -6.79 0.19
CA GLU A 115 17.47 -8.00 -0.29
C GLU A 115 16.50 -9.03 -0.85
N ALA A 116 15.33 -9.19 -0.20
CA ALA A 116 14.30 -10.08 -0.72
C ALA A 116 13.73 -9.59 -2.04
N PHE A 117 13.59 -8.27 -2.25
CA PHE A 117 13.19 -7.67 -3.52
C PHE A 117 14.21 -7.98 -4.64
N VAL A 118 15.51 -7.81 -4.37
CA VAL A 118 16.57 -8.15 -5.35
C VAL A 118 16.51 -9.63 -5.75
N LYS A 119 16.33 -10.53 -4.77
CA LYS A 119 16.16 -11.96 -5.05
C LYS A 119 14.88 -12.27 -5.84
N LEU A 120 13.79 -11.54 -5.57
CA LEU A 120 12.54 -11.68 -6.32
C LEU A 120 12.67 -11.17 -7.76
N TYR A 121 13.45 -10.10 -7.98
CA TYR A 121 13.80 -9.62 -9.32
C TYR A 121 14.51 -10.71 -10.13
N GLU A 122 15.46 -11.47 -9.54
CA GLU A 122 16.10 -12.58 -10.24
C GLU A 122 15.13 -13.71 -10.60
N ILE A 123 14.10 -13.97 -9.77
CA ILE A 123 13.01 -14.90 -10.11
C ILE A 123 12.17 -14.35 -11.27
N ALA A 124 11.84 -13.07 -11.24
CA ALA A 124 11.12 -12.41 -12.33
C ALA A 124 11.89 -12.50 -13.66
N LYS A 125 13.21 -12.28 -13.66
CA LYS A 125 14.07 -12.44 -14.83
C LYS A 125 14.00 -13.87 -15.39
N GLN A 126 14.08 -14.89 -14.54
CA GLN A 126 14.05 -16.29 -14.98
C GLN A 126 12.76 -16.68 -15.69
N SER A 127 11.62 -16.07 -15.31
CA SER A 127 10.32 -16.28 -15.95
C SER A 127 9.99 -15.24 -17.05
N GLY A 128 10.82 -14.21 -17.22
CA GLY A 128 10.51 -13.09 -18.12
C GLY A 128 9.34 -12.23 -17.64
N ALA A 129 9.02 -12.31 -16.36
CA ALA A 129 7.87 -11.62 -15.78
C ALA A 129 8.09 -10.12 -15.64
N MET A 130 7.06 -9.34 -15.92
CA MET A 130 7.02 -7.94 -15.47
C MET A 130 6.94 -7.88 -13.94
N LEU A 131 7.80 -7.07 -13.30
CA LEU A 131 7.80 -6.88 -11.86
C LEU A 131 7.29 -5.48 -11.50
N ILE A 132 6.16 -5.44 -10.79
CA ILE A 132 5.52 -4.23 -10.29
C ILE A 132 5.63 -4.25 -8.76
N TYR A 133 6.25 -3.23 -8.15
CA TYR A 133 6.50 -3.26 -6.71
C TYR A 133 6.01 -2.02 -5.96
N ALA A 134 5.65 -2.23 -4.70
CA ALA A 134 5.26 -1.18 -3.77
C ALA A 134 6.49 -0.40 -3.29
N SER A 135 6.67 0.83 -3.76
CA SER A 135 7.50 1.85 -3.16
C SER A 135 6.66 2.76 -2.25
N SER A 136 7.16 3.91 -1.80
CA SER A 136 6.49 4.74 -0.82
C SER A 136 6.83 6.22 -0.95
N ALA A 137 5.88 7.10 -0.62
CA ALA A 137 6.14 8.52 -0.40
C ALA A 137 7.10 8.78 0.79
N GLY A 138 7.33 7.78 1.64
CA GLY A 138 8.35 7.85 2.69
C GLY A 138 9.78 8.10 2.18
N THR A 139 10.04 7.86 0.90
CA THR A 139 11.30 8.18 0.22
C THR A 139 11.61 9.67 0.20
N TYR A 140 10.61 10.53 0.27
CA TYR A 140 10.78 11.98 0.19
C TYR A 140 11.14 12.64 1.53
N GLY A 141 10.89 11.97 2.66
CA GLY A 141 11.11 12.57 3.98
C GLY A 141 10.34 13.89 4.13
N ASN A 142 11.06 14.96 4.51
CA ASN A 142 10.50 16.31 4.69
C ASN A 142 10.69 17.21 3.45
N SER A 143 10.93 16.67 2.28
CA SER A 143 11.08 17.46 1.07
C SER A 143 9.81 18.25 0.75
N PRO A 144 9.93 19.47 0.21
CA PRO A 144 8.77 20.30 -0.13
C PRO A 144 7.81 19.60 -1.10
N ALA A 145 6.51 19.83 -0.91
CA ALA A 145 5.49 19.43 -1.86
C ALA A 145 5.36 20.47 -3.01
N PRO A 146 4.95 20.06 -4.23
CA PRO A 146 4.65 18.69 -4.61
C PRO A 146 5.89 17.80 -4.69
N ASN A 147 5.73 16.53 -4.32
CA ASN A 147 6.82 15.56 -4.31
C ASN A 147 7.00 14.96 -5.72
N ILE A 148 8.16 15.19 -6.32
CA ILE A 148 8.51 14.80 -7.70
C ILE A 148 9.50 13.63 -7.65
N VAL A 149 9.28 12.59 -8.47
CA VAL A 149 10.21 11.47 -8.58
C VAL A 149 11.58 11.93 -9.05
N GLY A 150 12.64 11.54 -8.33
CA GLY A 150 14.02 11.96 -8.63
C GLY A 150 14.45 13.27 -7.96
N VAL A 151 13.55 13.96 -7.25
CA VAL A 151 13.84 15.23 -6.59
C VAL A 151 13.56 15.15 -5.10
N GLY A 152 14.49 15.59 -4.27
CA GLY A 152 14.31 15.68 -2.83
C GLY A 152 14.06 14.34 -2.13
N GLU A 153 14.69 13.27 -2.59
CA GLU A 153 14.55 11.93 -2.05
C GLU A 153 15.46 11.75 -0.83
N VAL A 154 15.00 12.23 0.33
CA VAL A 154 15.76 12.25 1.60
C VAL A 154 14.92 11.58 2.70
N PRO A 155 14.91 10.23 2.76
CA PRO A 155 14.09 9.51 3.73
C PRO A 155 14.57 9.76 5.17
N GLU A 156 13.63 9.90 6.10
CA GLU A 156 13.88 10.21 7.51
C GLU A 156 13.87 8.97 8.43
N ASN A 157 13.51 7.82 7.89
CA ASN A 157 13.48 6.56 8.64
C ASN A 157 13.93 5.39 7.77
N ILE A 158 14.26 4.27 8.43
CA ILE A 158 14.78 3.08 7.75
C ILE A 158 13.78 2.47 6.76
N TYR A 159 12.47 2.60 6.99
CA TYR A 159 11.46 2.16 6.04
C TYR A 159 11.54 2.97 4.74
N GLY A 160 11.50 4.29 4.82
CA GLY A 160 11.64 5.17 3.64
C GLY A 160 12.96 4.93 2.91
N TYR A 161 14.06 4.74 3.66
CA TYR A 161 15.37 4.40 3.10
C TYR A 161 15.34 3.06 2.37
N SER A 162 14.72 2.01 2.93
CA SER A 162 14.61 0.70 2.27
C SER A 162 13.86 0.80 0.93
N LYS A 163 12.80 1.61 0.88
CA LYS A 163 12.02 1.84 -0.35
C LYS A 163 12.81 2.67 -1.38
N LEU A 164 13.57 3.66 -0.92
CA LEU A 164 14.46 4.41 -1.82
C LEU A 164 15.55 3.51 -2.42
N GLN A 165 16.11 2.57 -1.64
CA GLN A 165 17.10 1.63 -2.16
C GLN A 165 16.52 0.69 -3.23
N MET A 166 15.26 0.27 -3.11
CA MET A 166 14.56 -0.46 -4.18
C MET A 166 14.43 0.40 -5.45
N ASP A 167 14.09 1.68 -5.31
CA ASP A 167 13.98 2.61 -6.44
C ASP A 167 15.34 2.89 -7.09
N ILE A 168 16.42 3.00 -6.29
CA ILE A 168 17.80 3.15 -6.79
C ILE A 168 18.21 1.90 -7.55
N PHE A 169 17.98 0.70 -7.00
CA PHE A 169 18.23 -0.56 -7.70
C PHE A 169 17.49 -0.60 -9.05
N THR A 170 16.22 -0.23 -9.07
CA THR A 170 15.42 -0.17 -10.30
C THR A 170 16.05 0.75 -11.33
N ARG A 171 16.45 1.97 -10.95
CA ARG A 171 17.11 2.92 -11.86
C ARG A 171 18.44 2.38 -12.38
N GLN A 172 19.22 1.69 -11.54
CA GLN A 172 20.50 1.08 -11.94
C GLN A 172 20.31 -0.03 -12.97
N VAL A 173 19.32 -0.91 -12.73
CA VAL A 173 18.98 -2.01 -13.65
C VAL A 173 18.48 -1.47 -14.98
N LEU A 174 17.58 -0.48 -14.95
CA LEU A 174 17.05 0.14 -16.18
C LEU A 174 18.12 0.87 -16.99
N ALA A 175 19.12 1.47 -16.34
CA ALA A 175 20.26 2.11 -17.02
C ALA A 175 21.21 1.10 -17.70
N GLN A 176 21.07 -0.19 -17.40
CA GLN A 176 21.86 -1.30 -17.97
C GLN A 176 21.02 -2.16 -18.95
N ASP A 177 19.97 -1.61 -19.54
CA ASP A 177 19.03 -2.32 -20.42
C ASP A 177 18.41 -3.56 -19.73
N SER A 178 17.53 -3.30 -18.76
CA SER A 178 16.81 -4.36 -18.03
C SER A 178 16.20 -5.40 -18.96
N GLU A 179 16.40 -6.68 -18.63
CA GLU A 179 15.84 -7.81 -19.38
C GLU A 179 14.31 -7.95 -19.23
N ILE A 180 13.72 -7.30 -18.21
CA ILE A 180 12.27 -7.36 -17.93
C ILE A 180 11.72 -5.97 -17.61
N PRO A 181 10.42 -5.72 -17.86
CA PRO A 181 9.78 -4.49 -17.40
C PRO A 181 9.76 -4.41 -15.86
N LEU A 182 10.13 -3.26 -15.31
CA LEU A 182 10.26 -3.03 -13.86
C LEU A 182 9.61 -1.69 -13.48
N ILE A 183 8.54 -1.76 -12.66
CA ILE A 183 7.71 -0.62 -12.31
C ILE A 183 7.64 -0.45 -10.79
N GLY A 184 8.12 0.68 -10.27
CA GLY A 184 7.98 1.08 -8.88
C GLY A 184 6.81 2.04 -8.67
N LEU A 185 5.93 1.75 -7.72
CA LEU A 185 4.79 2.58 -7.40
C LEU A 185 4.93 3.17 -6.00
N ARG A 186 5.21 4.47 -5.90
CA ARG A 186 5.30 5.22 -4.64
C ARG A 186 3.92 5.56 -4.13
N TYR A 187 3.41 4.74 -3.22
CA TYR A 187 2.11 5.01 -2.60
C TYR A 187 2.20 6.15 -1.60
N PHE A 188 1.24 7.08 -1.69
CA PHE A 188 0.99 8.10 -0.69
C PHE A 188 0.10 7.54 0.43
N ASN A 189 -0.74 8.32 1.06
CA ASN A 189 -1.51 7.87 2.22
C ASN A 189 -2.73 7.03 1.79
N VAL A 190 -2.51 5.73 1.60
CA VAL A 190 -3.55 4.80 1.16
C VAL A 190 -4.53 4.47 2.28
N TYR A 191 -5.83 4.49 1.97
CA TYR A 191 -6.92 4.09 2.87
C TYR A 191 -7.99 3.31 2.12
N GLY A 192 -8.79 2.54 2.87
CA GLY A 192 -9.95 1.84 2.31
C GLY A 192 -10.12 0.41 2.81
N GLU A 193 -10.95 -0.33 2.11
CA GLU A 193 -11.38 -1.68 2.48
C GLU A 193 -10.19 -2.63 2.70
N ARG A 194 -10.32 -3.53 3.69
CA ARG A 194 -9.33 -4.55 4.12
C ARG A 194 -8.10 -4.04 4.86
N GLU A 195 -8.04 -2.76 5.24
CA GLU A 195 -6.93 -2.26 6.05
C GLU A 195 -7.06 -2.55 7.56
N PHE A 196 -8.20 -3.00 8.04
CA PHE A 196 -8.47 -3.19 9.48
C PHE A 196 -7.38 -4.00 10.20
N TYR A 197 -6.87 -5.06 9.56
CA TYR A 197 -5.86 -5.93 10.16
C TYR A 197 -4.45 -5.32 10.23
N LYS A 198 -4.25 -4.11 9.71
CA LYS A 198 -3.03 -3.32 9.97
C LYS A 198 -2.95 -2.83 11.43
N GLY A 199 -4.06 -2.86 12.17
CA GLY A 199 -4.10 -2.40 13.55
C GLY A 199 -3.71 -0.92 13.69
N LYS A 200 -2.72 -0.64 14.54
CA LYS A 200 -2.26 0.74 14.80
C LYS A 200 -1.63 1.43 13.57
N THR A 201 -1.24 0.68 12.54
CA THR A 201 -0.68 1.23 11.30
C THR A 201 -1.73 1.44 10.20
N ALA A 202 -3.01 1.22 10.51
CA ALA A 202 -4.12 1.55 9.61
C ALA A 202 -4.23 3.07 9.39
N SER A 203 -4.93 3.48 8.34
CA SER A 203 -5.10 4.90 8.04
C SER A 203 -5.79 5.67 9.16
N MET A 204 -5.51 6.96 9.26
CA MET A 204 -6.21 7.83 10.21
C MET A 204 -7.71 7.90 9.93
N ILE A 205 -8.14 7.67 8.69
CA ILE A 205 -9.58 7.64 8.34
C ILE A 205 -10.27 6.50 9.09
N LEU A 206 -9.71 5.29 9.06
CA LEU A 206 -10.25 4.16 9.83
C LEU A 206 -10.17 4.40 11.33
N GLN A 207 -9.00 4.82 11.82
CA GLN A 207 -8.77 5.01 13.25
C GLN A 207 -9.71 6.06 13.84
N LEU A 208 -9.85 7.23 13.20
CA LEU A 208 -10.75 8.30 13.64
C LEU A 208 -12.22 7.89 13.52
N GLY A 209 -12.59 7.17 12.44
CA GLY A 209 -13.94 6.65 12.26
C GLY A 209 -14.35 5.70 13.39
N LEU A 210 -13.47 4.75 13.78
CA LEU A 210 -13.74 3.83 14.89
C LEU A 210 -13.78 4.57 16.25
N GLN A 211 -12.87 5.52 16.51
CA GLN A 211 -12.91 6.36 17.72
C GLN A 211 -14.22 7.14 17.81
N ALA A 212 -14.67 7.77 16.72
CA ALA A 212 -15.90 8.53 16.67
C ALA A 212 -17.13 7.67 17.00
N LEU A 213 -17.18 6.44 16.50
CA LEU A 213 -18.26 5.51 16.77
C LEU A 213 -18.25 4.99 18.22
N GLU A 214 -17.06 4.64 18.73
CA GLU A 214 -16.91 4.01 20.06
C GLU A 214 -17.06 5.04 21.21
N HIS A 215 -16.45 6.22 21.03
CA HIS A 215 -16.30 7.17 22.15
C HIS A 215 -17.03 8.50 21.93
N LYS A 216 -17.63 8.73 20.77
CA LYS A 216 -18.14 10.06 20.36
C LYS A 216 -17.12 11.18 20.53
N LYS A 217 -15.84 10.80 20.47
CA LYS A 217 -14.70 11.66 20.63
C LYS A 217 -13.49 11.10 19.87
N VAL A 218 -12.74 11.98 19.21
CA VAL A 218 -11.51 11.60 18.49
C VAL A 218 -10.32 12.40 18.99
N ARG A 219 -9.13 11.85 18.91
CA ARG A 219 -7.87 12.51 19.27
C ARG A 219 -7.06 12.83 18.03
N LEU A 220 -6.67 14.07 17.88
CA LEU A 220 -5.95 14.58 16.71
C LEU A 220 -4.78 15.45 17.14
N PHE A 221 -3.66 15.40 16.42
CA PHE A 221 -2.55 16.32 16.67
C PHE A 221 -2.94 17.75 16.33
N LYS A 222 -2.46 18.71 17.17
CA LYS A 222 -2.72 20.15 17.01
C LYS A 222 -2.25 20.64 15.62
N TYR A 223 -3.03 21.31 14.85
CA TYR A 223 -4.49 21.54 15.01
C TYR A 223 -5.25 20.89 13.85
N GLY A 224 -4.78 19.72 13.40
CA GLY A 224 -5.37 18.99 12.28
C GLY A 224 -5.10 19.60 10.90
N GLU A 225 -4.21 20.59 10.83
CA GLU A 225 -3.90 21.36 9.61
C GLU A 225 -2.81 20.70 8.72
N GLN A 226 -2.15 19.68 9.22
CA GLN A 226 -1.14 18.94 8.45
C GLN A 226 -1.78 18.36 7.19
N LEU A 227 -1.06 18.50 6.08
CA LEU A 227 -1.56 18.13 4.75
C LEU A 227 -1.00 16.78 4.30
N ARG A 228 -1.86 15.91 3.80
CA ARG A 228 -1.49 14.63 3.21
C ARG A 228 -2.22 14.40 1.88
N ASP A 229 -1.57 13.76 0.97
CA ASP A 229 -2.22 13.20 -0.20
C ASP A 229 -2.83 11.85 0.19
N PHE A 230 -4.14 11.85 0.43
CA PHE A 230 -4.90 10.64 0.71
C PHE A 230 -5.39 10.02 -0.60
N VAL A 231 -5.06 8.75 -0.79
CA VAL A 231 -5.44 8.00 -1.99
C VAL A 231 -6.29 6.79 -1.61
N TYR A 232 -7.46 6.67 -2.25
CA TYR A 232 -8.36 5.56 -2.00
C TYR A 232 -7.84 4.27 -2.61
N ILE A 233 -8.03 3.16 -1.93
CA ILE A 233 -7.50 1.85 -2.33
C ILE A 233 -7.85 1.48 -3.78
N LYS A 234 -9.02 1.84 -4.29
CA LYS A 234 -9.42 1.53 -5.67
C LYS A 234 -8.57 2.26 -6.71
N ASP A 235 -8.06 3.45 -6.40
CA ASP A 235 -7.13 4.14 -7.28
C ASP A 235 -5.73 3.53 -7.21
N VAL A 236 -5.31 3.02 -6.05
CA VAL A 236 -4.06 2.25 -5.93
C VAL A 236 -4.13 0.95 -6.74
N ILE A 237 -5.26 0.25 -6.69
CA ILE A 237 -5.50 -0.94 -7.54
C ILE A 237 -5.48 -0.56 -9.02
N GLN A 238 -6.10 0.58 -9.40
CA GLN A 238 -6.02 1.10 -10.76
C GLN A 238 -4.57 1.27 -11.22
N ALA A 239 -3.72 1.94 -10.40
CA ALA A 239 -2.32 2.18 -10.75
C ALA A 239 -1.55 0.87 -10.97
N ASN A 240 -1.72 -0.11 -10.07
CA ASN A 240 -1.09 -1.44 -10.20
C ASN A 240 -1.51 -2.16 -11.47
N VAL A 241 -2.81 -2.19 -11.76
CA VAL A 241 -3.34 -2.90 -12.93
C VAL A 241 -2.93 -2.21 -14.22
N LYS A 242 -2.95 -0.88 -14.26
CA LYS A 242 -2.51 -0.10 -15.43
C LYS A 242 -1.01 -0.17 -15.66
N ALA A 243 -0.22 -0.47 -14.63
CA ALA A 243 1.21 -0.72 -14.79
C ALA A 243 1.51 -1.90 -15.70
N ILE A 244 0.58 -2.85 -15.90
CA ILE A 244 0.70 -3.94 -16.89
C ILE A 244 0.86 -3.38 -18.31
N GLU A 245 0.20 -2.26 -18.62
CA GLU A 245 0.19 -1.59 -19.93
C GLU A 245 1.11 -0.36 -19.95
N ALA A 246 2.04 -0.24 -18.99
CA ALA A 246 2.94 0.90 -18.91
C ALA A 246 3.78 1.06 -20.18
N SER A 247 3.85 2.27 -20.71
CA SER A 247 4.64 2.58 -21.91
C SER A 247 6.14 2.72 -21.62
N ALA A 248 6.53 2.83 -20.35
CA ALA A 248 7.93 2.86 -19.92
C ALA A 248 8.10 2.23 -18.53
N SER A 249 9.22 1.54 -18.35
CA SER A 249 9.68 1.12 -17.00
C SER A 249 10.18 2.31 -16.21
N GLY A 250 10.02 2.29 -14.88
CA GLY A 250 10.45 3.39 -14.02
C GLY A 250 9.78 3.40 -12.66
N VAL A 251 9.94 4.53 -11.96
CA VAL A 251 9.32 4.77 -10.66
C VAL A 251 8.28 5.88 -10.80
N TYR A 252 7.10 5.68 -10.20
CA TYR A 252 5.93 6.52 -10.40
C TYR A 252 5.21 6.81 -9.08
N ASN A 253 4.74 8.05 -8.89
CA ASN A 253 3.92 8.40 -7.74
C ASN A 253 2.48 7.91 -7.90
N VAL A 254 1.91 7.38 -6.82
CA VAL A 254 0.51 6.95 -6.76
C VAL A 254 -0.17 7.65 -5.59
N GLY A 255 -0.79 8.77 -5.89
CA GLY A 255 -1.55 9.62 -5.00
C GLY A 255 -2.77 10.18 -5.71
N SER A 256 -3.54 11.02 -5.02
CA SER A 256 -4.64 11.78 -5.62
C SER A 256 -4.18 13.03 -6.36
N GLY A 257 -2.94 13.47 -6.13
CA GLY A 257 -2.40 14.75 -6.60
C GLY A 257 -2.93 15.95 -5.81
N LYS A 258 -3.68 15.72 -4.72
CA LYS A 258 -4.29 16.78 -3.91
C LYS A 258 -4.03 16.55 -2.43
N ALA A 259 -3.33 17.49 -1.82
CA ALA A 259 -3.12 17.48 -0.38
C ALA A 259 -4.39 17.93 0.37
N ARG A 260 -4.75 17.22 1.42
CA ARG A 260 -5.91 17.49 2.27
C ARG A 260 -5.51 17.44 3.75
N SER A 261 -6.19 18.21 4.56
CA SER A 261 -5.94 18.26 6.00
C SER A 261 -6.62 17.14 6.76
N PHE A 262 -6.17 16.88 7.98
CA PHE A 262 -6.90 15.96 8.87
C PHE A 262 -8.25 16.53 9.31
N ASN A 263 -8.38 17.86 9.34
CA ASN A 263 -9.68 18.50 9.56
C ASN A 263 -10.68 18.21 8.43
N ASP A 264 -10.22 18.06 7.18
CA ASP A 264 -11.09 17.62 6.08
C ASP A 264 -11.63 16.21 6.33
N ILE A 265 -10.80 15.31 6.86
CA ILE A 265 -11.25 13.95 7.25
C ILE A 265 -12.31 14.06 8.36
N ILE A 266 -12.05 14.87 9.40
CA ILE A 266 -13.02 15.05 10.50
C ILE A 266 -14.36 15.55 9.98
N ASN A 267 -14.34 16.57 9.12
CA ASN A 267 -15.56 17.14 8.55
C ASN A 267 -16.34 16.10 7.75
N GLU A 268 -15.64 15.28 6.97
CA GLU A 268 -16.29 14.25 6.18
C GLU A 268 -16.83 13.09 7.04
N LEU A 269 -16.08 12.65 8.04
CA LEU A 269 -16.55 11.64 9.00
C LEU A 269 -17.79 12.12 9.76
N LYS A 270 -17.87 13.41 10.16
CA LYS A 270 -19.05 13.98 10.81
C LYS A 270 -20.29 13.93 9.93
N ARG A 271 -20.15 14.14 8.62
CA ARG A 271 -21.28 14.05 7.67
C ARG A 271 -21.93 12.68 7.67
N HIS A 272 -21.14 11.62 7.86
CA HIS A 272 -21.62 10.24 7.76
C HIS A 272 -21.90 9.56 9.09
N LEU A 273 -21.17 9.92 10.16
CA LEU A 273 -21.23 9.28 11.49
C LEU A 273 -21.97 10.12 12.53
N GLY A 274 -22.36 11.36 12.17
CA GLY A 274 -22.92 12.34 13.11
C GLY A 274 -21.84 13.07 13.91
N ASP A 275 -22.26 14.02 14.75
CA ASP A 275 -21.33 14.83 15.53
C ASP A 275 -20.56 14.04 16.59
N PHE A 276 -19.30 14.44 16.79
CA PHE A 276 -18.40 13.95 17.84
C PHE A 276 -17.43 15.06 18.22
N GLU A 277 -16.85 14.97 19.44
CA GLU A 277 -15.86 15.89 19.95
C GLU A 277 -14.48 15.65 19.31
N VAL A 278 -13.70 16.72 19.09
CA VAL A 278 -12.30 16.63 18.67
C VAL A 278 -11.41 17.14 19.79
N GLU A 279 -10.57 16.24 20.35
CA GLU A 279 -9.54 16.58 21.31
C GLU A 279 -8.22 16.78 20.59
N TYR A 280 -7.69 17.99 20.62
CA TYR A 280 -6.37 18.28 20.09
C TYR A 280 -5.28 17.98 21.12
N ILE A 281 -4.31 17.16 20.72
CA ILE A 281 -3.17 16.76 21.55
C ILE A 281 -1.85 17.21 20.93
N ASP A 282 -0.79 17.34 21.76
CA ASP A 282 0.55 17.60 21.24
C ASP A 282 1.08 16.42 20.46
N ASN A 283 1.82 16.69 19.39
CA ASN A 283 2.48 15.65 18.61
C ASN A 283 3.68 15.08 19.40
N PRO A 284 3.68 13.78 19.77
CA PRO A 284 4.77 13.17 20.52
C PRO A 284 5.98 12.80 19.66
N TYR A 285 5.86 12.88 18.33
CA TYR A 285 6.91 12.46 17.41
C TYR A 285 7.86 13.61 17.11
N THR A 286 9.16 13.35 17.19
CA THR A 286 10.23 14.31 16.83
C THR A 286 10.30 14.52 15.31
N PHE A 287 9.89 13.52 14.54
CA PHE A 287 9.78 13.55 13.10
C PHE A 287 8.31 13.52 12.67
N TYR A 288 7.88 14.51 11.90
CA TYR A 288 6.53 14.58 11.38
C TYR A 288 6.48 15.39 10.07
N GLN A 289 6.04 14.76 8.98
CA GLN A 289 5.85 15.46 7.72
C GLN A 289 4.68 16.45 7.85
N ASN A 290 4.89 17.71 7.48
CA ASN A 290 3.82 18.71 7.52
C ASN A 290 2.97 18.72 6.25
N HIS A 291 3.58 18.43 5.09
CA HIS A 291 2.90 18.47 3.81
C HIS A 291 3.45 17.40 2.87
N THR A 292 2.58 16.52 2.38
CA THR A 292 2.88 15.60 1.28
C THR A 292 1.83 15.73 0.19
N GLN A 293 2.27 15.79 -1.07
CA GLN A 293 1.40 15.84 -2.24
C GLN A 293 2.14 15.20 -3.42
N ALA A 294 1.49 14.25 -4.07
CA ALA A 294 2.05 13.58 -5.23
C ALA A 294 2.06 14.50 -6.45
N ASP A 295 3.20 14.67 -7.10
CA ASP A 295 3.19 14.98 -8.51
C ASP A 295 2.91 13.69 -9.28
N ILE A 296 1.79 13.61 -9.98
CA ILE A 296 1.34 12.43 -10.72
C ILE A 296 1.51 12.52 -12.23
N ALA A 297 2.19 13.56 -12.74
CA ALA A 297 2.34 13.78 -14.17
C ALA A 297 2.95 12.56 -14.89
N LEU A 298 4.05 12.02 -14.38
CA LEU A 298 4.68 10.82 -14.96
C LEU A 298 3.76 9.60 -14.93
N SER A 299 2.97 9.44 -13.86
CA SER A 299 2.02 8.33 -13.73
C SER A 299 0.86 8.46 -14.71
N GLN A 300 0.42 9.69 -14.98
CA GLN A 300 -0.58 9.96 -16.02
C GLN A 300 -0.04 9.66 -17.41
N GLU A 301 1.17 10.11 -17.71
CA GLU A 301 1.81 9.95 -19.01
C GLU A 301 2.12 8.48 -19.32
N PHE A 302 2.82 7.79 -18.43
CA PHE A 302 3.38 6.47 -18.72
C PHE A 302 2.52 5.30 -18.27
N LEU A 303 1.65 5.48 -17.26
CA LEU A 303 0.74 4.43 -16.77
C LEU A 303 -0.72 4.70 -17.17
N SER A 304 -1.03 5.85 -17.78
CA SER A 304 -2.41 6.34 -17.97
C SER A 304 -3.21 6.34 -16.62
N TYR A 305 -2.51 6.53 -15.51
CA TYR A 305 -3.11 6.58 -14.18
C TYR A 305 -3.89 7.89 -14.01
N THR A 306 -5.15 7.78 -13.60
CA THR A 306 -5.98 8.95 -13.27
C THR A 306 -6.79 8.63 -12.02
N PRO A 307 -6.48 9.24 -10.87
CA PRO A 307 -7.25 9.02 -9.65
C PRO A 307 -8.71 9.43 -9.87
N ARG A 308 -9.65 8.59 -9.45
CA ARG A 308 -11.09 8.75 -9.71
C ARG A 308 -11.88 9.16 -8.49
N PHE A 309 -11.28 9.00 -7.31
CA PHE A 309 -11.95 9.28 -6.05
C PHE A 309 -11.36 10.53 -5.41
N SER A 310 -12.23 11.52 -5.13
CA SER A 310 -11.89 12.56 -4.17
C SER A 310 -11.83 11.97 -2.75
N LEU A 311 -11.30 12.73 -1.77
CA LEU A 311 -11.31 12.32 -0.36
C LEU A 311 -12.73 12.01 0.11
N GLU A 312 -13.69 12.86 -0.25
CA GLU A 312 -15.10 12.73 0.13
C GLU A 312 -15.71 11.45 -0.44
N GLN A 313 -15.54 11.19 -1.74
CA GLN A 313 -16.06 10.01 -2.41
C GLN A 313 -15.42 8.71 -1.89
N GLY A 314 -14.13 8.76 -1.57
CA GLY A 314 -13.41 7.62 -0.99
C GLY A 314 -13.89 7.31 0.43
N ILE A 315 -14.06 8.34 1.28
CA ILE A 315 -14.60 8.16 2.64
C ILE A 315 -16.04 7.64 2.57
N GLU A 316 -16.92 8.26 1.78
CA GLU A 316 -18.29 7.81 1.58
C GLU A 316 -18.36 6.32 1.19
N SER A 317 -17.51 5.92 0.23
CA SER A 317 -17.41 4.51 -0.20
C SER A 317 -16.90 3.57 0.89
N TYR A 318 -16.13 4.08 1.85
CA TYR A 318 -15.50 3.29 2.92
C TYR A 318 -16.36 3.20 4.19
N ILE A 319 -17.29 4.13 4.41
CA ILE A 319 -18.18 4.17 5.60
C ILE A 319 -18.87 2.83 5.88
N PRO A 320 -19.46 2.11 4.90
CA PRO A 320 -20.12 0.84 5.17
C PRO A 320 -19.19 -0.20 5.82
N GLU A 321 -17.91 -0.28 5.41
CA GLU A 321 -16.95 -1.19 6.03
C GLU A 321 -16.57 -0.74 7.45
N ILE A 322 -16.36 0.56 7.68
CA ILE A 322 -16.08 1.10 9.03
C ILE A 322 -17.21 0.73 10.00
N LEU A 323 -18.46 0.89 9.58
CA LEU A 323 -19.62 0.51 10.38
C LEU A 323 -19.69 -1.00 10.63
N ASN A 324 -19.40 -1.83 9.62
CA ASN A 324 -19.37 -3.29 9.77
C ASN A 324 -18.28 -3.74 10.74
N ILE A 325 -17.08 -3.13 10.66
CA ILE A 325 -15.98 -3.40 11.59
C ILE A 325 -16.37 -3.05 13.02
N PHE A 326 -16.94 -1.86 13.23
CA PHE A 326 -17.39 -1.41 14.54
C PHE A 326 -18.44 -2.37 15.14
N ASN A 327 -19.49 -2.72 14.40
CA ASN A 327 -20.54 -3.63 14.83
C ASN A 327 -19.98 -5.01 15.18
N ALA A 328 -19.06 -5.54 14.36
CA ALA A 328 -18.42 -6.83 14.64
C ALA A 328 -17.53 -6.82 15.91
N GLN A 329 -16.95 -5.67 16.26
CA GLN A 329 -16.19 -5.50 17.51
C GLN A 329 -17.13 -5.41 18.72
N MET A 330 -18.26 -4.73 18.63
CA MET A 330 -19.23 -4.61 19.69
C MET A 330 -19.87 -5.96 20.04
N HIS A 331 -20.22 -6.77 19.04
CA HIS A 331 -20.74 -8.13 19.27
C HIS A 331 -19.75 -9.09 19.97
N LYS A 332 -18.45 -8.81 19.93
CA LYS A 332 -17.44 -9.62 20.66
C LYS A 332 -17.23 -9.16 22.11
N LYS A 333 -17.65 -7.92 22.43
CA LYS A 333 -17.55 -7.35 23.79
C LYS A 333 -18.80 -7.64 24.63
N ALA A 334 -19.93 -7.97 23.99
CA ALA A 334 -21.19 -8.39 24.62
C ALA A 334 -21.21 -9.91 24.84
#